data_90bcd4f7c7b00082eab5b775a2529cad
#
_entry.id   90bcd4f7c7b00082eab5b775a2529cad
#
_cell.length_a   1.000
_cell.length_b   1.000
_cell.length_c   1.000
_cell.angle_alpha   90.00
_cell.angle_beta   90.00
_cell.angle_gamma   90.00
#
_symmetry.space_group_name_H-M   'P 1'
#
loop_
_entity.id
_entity.type
_entity.pdbx_description
1 polymer ?
#
loop_
_entity_poly.entity_id
_entity_poly.type
_entity_poly.pdbx_seq_one_letter_code
_entity_poly.pdbx_strand_id
1 'polypeptide(L)'
;MVDNLHELHALVSSFAAQGARRRVSRGLSTWLRLGEKNTPFEGGYRVPCVMRWPGVIKPGTVINEIGAHEDMCATILAAAGEPDVADKLLKGHKAIGRKYKVHLDSYNLLPALQGKAPWPRREFLYWTDDGSVAALRYRNWKISFLKQNAHGLHVWIQPFEELRAPLITNLRMDPFELAQEIAMDYGRWFAEHMFMIAPAAAGVAKWMQSFREFPPRQKPGSFNLDRVMEAVSKPHAAAN
;
A
#
# COMPACT_ATOMS: atom_id res chain seq x y z
N MET A 1 -11.89 -11.50 28.91
CA MET A 1 -11.21 -11.65 27.60
C MET A 1 -12.08 -11.19 26.42
N VAL A 2 -13.37 -10.96 26.64
CA VAL A 2 -14.34 -10.54 25.58
C VAL A 2 -14.46 -9.01 25.48
N ASP A 3 -14.14 -8.26 26.53
CA ASP A 3 -14.33 -6.80 26.58
C ASP A 3 -13.35 -5.99 25.69
N ASN A 4 -12.20 -6.58 25.34
CA ASN A 4 -11.21 -5.90 24.50
C ASN A 4 -11.56 -5.87 22.99
N LEU A 5 -12.44 -6.75 22.53
CA LEU A 5 -12.84 -6.81 21.12
C LEU A 5 -13.85 -5.71 20.74
N HIS A 6 -14.70 -5.29 21.66
CA HIS A 6 -15.64 -4.18 21.42
C HIS A 6 -14.94 -2.81 21.29
N GLU A 7 -13.88 -2.59 22.06
CA GLU A 7 -13.06 -1.37 21.93
C GLU A 7 -12.26 -1.35 20.61
N LEU A 8 -11.81 -2.51 20.13
CA LEU A 8 -11.13 -2.64 18.84
C LEU A 8 -12.07 -2.35 17.66
N HIS A 9 -13.33 -2.76 17.71
CA HIS A 9 -14.30 -2.52 16.65
C HIS A 9 -14.63 -1.02 16.50
N ALA A 10 -14.69 -0.28 17.59
CA ALA A 10 -14.89 1.17 17.58
C ALA A 10 -13.68 1.92 16.96
N LEU A 11 -12.49 1.37 17.08
CA LEU A 11 -11.25 1.91 16.50
C LEU A 11 -11.17 1.70 14.99
N VAL A 12 -11.53 0.53 14.49
CA VAL A 12 -11.48 0.20 13.05
C VAL A 12 -12.52 0.98 12.25
N SER A 13 -13.70 1.23 12.83
CA SER A 13 -14.77 2.00 12.15
C SER A 13 -14.45 3.50 12.01
N SER A 14 -13.58 4.08 12.87
CA SER A 14 -13.16 5.47 12.75
C SER A 14 -12.13 5.72 11.64
N PHE A 15 -11.44 4.68 11.17
CA PHE A 15 -10.42 4.76 10.12
C PHE A 15 -10.99 4.95 8.71
N ALA A 16 -12.22 4.53 8.47
CA ALA A 16 -12.82 4.55 7.13
C ALA A 16 -13.37 5.93 6.69
N ALA A 17 -13.48 6.91 7.60
CA ALA A 17 -14.33 8.08 7.37
C ALA A 17 -13.63 9.43 7.21
N GLN A 18 -12.32 9.56 7.39
CA GLN A 18 -11.68 10.88 7.35
C GLN A 18 -10.48 10.91 6.41
N GLY A 19 -10.75 10.98 5.11
CA GLY A 19 -9.86 11.67 4.19
C GLY A 19 -9.69 13.10 4.72
N ALA A 20 -8.53 13.40 5.30
CA ALA A 20 -8.25 14.70 5.88
C ALA A 20 -8.35 15.79 4.80
N ARG A 21 -9.53 16.39 4.66
CA ARG A 21 -9.68 17.67 3.98
C ARG A 21 -9.00 18.73 4.83
N ARG A 22 -7.69 18.83 4.76
CA ARG A 22 -7.04 20.08 5.13
C ARG A 22 -7.48 21.13 4.12
N ARG A 23 -8.29 22.09 4.58
CA ARG A 23 -8.41 23.38 3.92
C ARG A 23 -7.06 24.08 4.04
N VAL A 24 -6.16 23.77 3.10
CA VAL A 24 -5.04 24.66 2.81
C VAL A 24 -5.65 25.84 2.06
N SER A 25 -5.39 27.06 2.54
CA SER A 25 -5.88 28.29 1.93
C SER A 25 -5.63 28.27 0.42
N ARG A 26 -6.61 28.72 -0.36
CA ARG A 26 -6.67 28.66 -1.84
C ARG A 26 -5.47 29.20 -2.62
N GLY A 27 -4.44 29.72 -1.96
CA GLY A 27 -3.23 30.26 -2.61
C GLY A 27 -2.00 29.34 -2.62
N LEU A 28 -1.94 28.31 -1.76
CA LEU A 28 -0.79 27.41 -1.70
C LEU A 28 -1.05 26.00 -2.26
N SER A 29 -2.32 25.64 -2.50
CA SER A 29 -2.70 24.27 -2.85
C SER A 29 -2.34 23.84 -4.27
N THR A 30 -2.01 24.78 -5.16
CA THR A 30 -1.64 24.50 -6.55
C THR A 30 -0.17 24.11 -6.72
N TRP A 31 0.67 24.35 -5.72
CA TRP A 31 2.12 24.13 -5.79
C TRP A 31 2.60 22.92 -4.97
N LEU A 32 1.82 22.47 -4.03
CA LEU A 32 2.16 21.30 -3.22
C LEU A 32 1.45 20.08 -3.79
N ARG A 33 2.04 19.44 -4.77
CA ARG A 33 1.59 18.14 -5.29
C ARG A 33 1.89 17.06 -4.26
N LEU A 34 1.04 16.95 -3.26
CA LEU A 34 1.09 15.83 -2.32
C LEU A 34 0.50 14.54 -2.92
N GLY A 35 0.08 14.59 -4.18
CA GLY A 35 -0.69 13.54 -4.83
C GLY A 35 -2.14 13.49 -4.37
N GLU A 36 -2.97 12.91 -5.21
CA GLU A 36 -4.40 12.69 -4.98
C GLU A 36 -4.66 11.19 -4.89
N LYS A 37 -5.81 10.82 -4.36
CA LYS A 37 -6.27 9.43 -4.43
C LYS A 37 -6.24 8.97 -5.89
N ASN A 38 -5.82 7.74 -6.13
CA ASN A 38 -5.53 7.17 -7.46
C ASN A 38 -4.30 7.78 -8.15
N THR A 39 -3.31 8.21 -7.37
CA THR A 39 -1.98 8.54 -7.86
C THR A 39 -0.93 7.76 -7.08
N PRO A 40 0.25 7.45 -7.65
CA PRO A 40 1.29 6.70 -6.93
C PRO A 40 2.10 7.57 -5.96
N PHE A 41 1.71 8.82 -5.74
CA PHE A 41 2.39 9.73 -4.84
C PHE A 41 2.06 9.47 -3.37
N GLU A 42 2.94 9.90 -2.46
CA GLU A 42 2.76 9.75 -1.01
C GLU A 42 1.45 10.36 -0.53
N GLY A 43 1.03 11.50 -1.08
CA GLY A 43 -0.23 12.14 -0.70
C GLY A 43 -1.47 11.34 -1.07
N GLY A 44 -1.37 10.45 -2.07
CA GLY A 44 -2.45 9.54 -2.45
C GLY A 44 -2.56 8.32 -1.52
N TYR A 45 -1.47 7.96 -0.82
CA TYR A 45 -1.37 6.74 -0.01
C TYR A 45 -1.22 7.00 1.49
N ARG A 46 -0.48 8.05 1.88
CA ARG A 46 -0.23 8.31 3.30
C ARG A 46 -1.44 8.89 3.99
N VAL A 47 -1.81 8.25 5.09
CA VAL A 47 -2.86 8.71 5.99
C VAL A 47 -2.35 8.73 7.42
N PRO A 48 -2.83 9.66 8.28
CA PRO A 48 -2.54 9.63 9.71
C PRO A 48 -3.15 8.36 10.32
N CYS A 49 -2.38 7.70 11.18
CA CYS A 49 -2.85 6.56 11.95
C CYS A 49 -2.73 6.89 13.44
N VAL A 50 -3.82 6.81 14.17
CA VAL A 50 -3.86 7.01 15.63
C VAL A 50 -4.41 5.75 16.27
N MET A 51 -3.65 5.17 17.20
CA MET A 51 -4.03 3.97 17.92
C MET A 51 -4.07 4.23 19.42
N ARG A 52 -5.12 3.75 20.09
CA ARG A 52 -5.21 3.71 21.54
C ARG A 52 -5.39 2.25 21.98
N TRP A 53 -4.39 1.72 22.69
CA TRP A 53 -4.43 0.34 23.17
C TRP A 53 -3.80 0.28 24.57
N PRO A 54 -4.60 0.51 25.63
CA PRO A 54 -4.11 0.48 27.01
C PRO A 54 -3.46 -0.87 27.34
N GLY A 55 -2.32 -0.81 28.06
CA GLY A 55 -1.56 -2.01 28.42
C GLY A 55 -0.69 -2.60 27.30
N VAL A 56 -0.85 -2.16 26.05
CA VAL A 56 -0.06 -2.61 24.88
C VAL A 56 0.80 -1.48 24.33
N ILE A 57 0.21 -0.33 24.05
CA ILE A 57 0.90 0.84 23.49
C ILE A 57 1.12 1.84 24.61
N LYS A 58 2.39 2.24 24.85
CA LYS A 58 2.74 3.28 25.80
C LYS A 58 2.14 4.62 25.37
N PRO A 59 1.44 5.36 26.24
CA PRO A 59 0.93 6.69 25.92
C PRO A 59 2.01 7.62 25.37
N GLY A 60 1.67 8.43 24.37
CA GLY A 60 2.60 9.39 23.76
C GLY A 60 3.62 8.75 22.79
N THR A 61 3.53 7.46 22.50
CA THR A 61 4.42 6.82 21.51
C THR A 61 4.18 7.41 20.13
N VAL A 62 5.26 7.82 19.46
CA VAL A 62 5.27 8.25 18.06
C VAL A 62 6.07 7.25 17.24
N ILE A 63 5.47 6.74 16.17
CA ILE A 63 6.09 5.76 15.27
C ILE A 63 6.16 6.39 13.88
N ASN A 64 7.37 6.54 13.34
CA ASN A 64 7.64 7.11 12.02
C ASN A 64 7.98 6.04 10.97
N GLU A 65 7.77 4.79 11.31
CA GLU A 65 8.02 3.66 10.43
C GLU A 65 6.88 3.44 9.43
N ILE A 66 7.12 2.64 8.41
CA ILE A 66 6.09 2.28 7.42
C ILE A 66 5.12 1.29 8.06
N GLY A 67 3.84 1.65 8.10
CA GLY A 67 2.74 0.73 8.43
C GLY A 67 1.71 0.77 7.30
N ALA A 68 1.03 -0.34 7.08
CA ALA A 68 0.00 -0.45 6.05
C ALA A 68 -1.31 -1.00 6.65
N HIS A 69 -2.43 -0.73 5.99
CA HIS A 69 -3.73 -1.24 6.42
C HIS A 69 -3.77 -2.77 6.48
N GLU A 70 -3.09 -3.43 5.55
CA GLU A 70 -2.97 -4.89 5.51
C GLU A 70 -2.31 -5.47 6.77
N ASP A 71 -1.43 -4.71 7.45
CA ASP A 71 -0.77 -5.15 8.68
C ASP A 71 -1.75 -5.32 9.86
N MET A 72 -2.89 -4.63 9.79
CA MET A 72 -3.92 -4.75 10.82
C MET A 72 -4.50 -6.14 10.89
N CYS A 73 -4.59 -6.87 9.78
CA CYS A 73 -5.10 -8.23 9.77
C CYS A 73 -4.25 -9.17 10.66
N ALA A 74 -2.95 -9.27 10.39
CA ALA A 74 -2.06 -10.12 11.19
C ALA A 74 -1.91 -9.62 12.64
N THR A 75 -1.92 -8.29 12.84
CA THR A 75 -1.79 -7.69 14.17
C THR A 75 -3.00 -7.98 15.07
N ILE A 76 -4.22 -7.84 14.53
CA ILE A 76 -5.46 -8.12 15.26
C ILE A 76 -5.57 -9.61 15.57
N LEU A 77 -5.23 -10.47 14.61
CA LEU A 77 -5.26 -11.93 14.83
C LEU A 77 -4.21 -12.35 15.86
N ALA A 78 -3.02 -11.74 15.86
CA ALA A 78 -2.02 -11.96 16.89
C ALA A 78 -2.52 -11.54 18.28
N ALA A 79 -3.25 -10.43 18.38
CA ALA A 79 -3.87 -9.99 19.62
C ALA A 79 -4.98 -10.95 20.11
N ALA A 80 -5.65 -11.61 19.17
CA ALA A 80 -6.66 -12.65 19.46
C ALA A 80 -6.05 -14.03 19.79
N GLY A 81 -4.71 -14.16 19.81
CA GLY A 81 -4.03 -15.41 20.16
C GLY A 81 -3.52 -16.21 18.94
N GLU A 82 -3.56 -15.65 17.74
CA GLU A 82 -3.09 -16.27 16.50
C GLU A 82 -1.90 -15.50 15.87
N PRO A 83 -0.71 -15.46 16.54
CA PRO A 83 0.42 -14.67 16.07
C PRO A 83 1.02 -15.17 14.75
N ASP A 84 0.89 -16.46 14.45
CA ASP A 84 1.49 -17.14 13.30
C ASP A 84 0.48 -17.34 12.16
N VAL A 85 -0.56 -16.52 12.09
CA VAL A 85 -1.66 -16.70 11.12
C VAL A 85 -1.17 -16.69 9.66
N ALA A 86 -0.20 -15.85 9.32
CA ALA A 86 0.34 -15.78 7.97
C ALA A 86 0.97 -17.11 7.54
N ASP A 87 1.81 -17.71 8.40
CA ASP A 87 2.45 -19.00 8.14
C ASP A 87 1.44 -20.16 8.10
N LYS A 88 0.43 -20.12 8.98
CA LYS A 88 -0.65 -21.12 8.98
C LYS A 88 -1.45 -21.06 7.68
N LEU A 89 -1.78 -19.86 7.19
CA LEU A 89 -2.53 -19.67 5.96
C LEU A 89 -1.72 -20.07 4.71
N LEU A 90 -0.42 -19.83 4.66
CA LEU A 90 0.44 -20.32 3.59
C LEU A 90 0.41 -21.84 3.46
N LYS A 91 0.48 -22.56 4.58
CA LYS A 91 0.42 -24.03 4.65
C LYS A 91 -0.99 -24.59 4.45
N GLY A 92 -1.98 -23.76 4.60
CA GLY A 92 -3.40 -24.14 4.59
C GLY A 92 -3.95 -24.37 5.99
N HIS A 93 -4.76 -23.43 6.44
CA HIS A 93 -5.38 -23.43 7.77
C HIS A 93 -6.87 -23.74 7.70
N LYS A 94 -7.36 -24.62 8.59
CA LYS A 94 -8.79 -24.94 8.68
C LYS A 94 -9.43 -24.06 9.74
N ALA A 95 -10.37 -23.23 9.33
CA ALA A 95 -11.17 -22.39 10.23
C ALA A 95 -12.63 -22.36 9.76
N ILE A 96 -13.57 -22.30 10.71
CA ILE A 96 -15.02 -22.19 10.42
C ILE A 96 -15.48 -23.24 9.39
N GLY A 97 -15.02 -24.49 9.55
CA GLY A 97 -15.42 -25.61 8.68
C GLY A 97 -14.80 -25.59 7.25
N ARG A 98 -13.96 -24.61 6.92
CA ARG A 98 -13.31 -24.48 5.61
C ARG A 98 -11.81 -24.47 5.72
N LYS A 99 -11.12 -24.89 4.65
CA LYS A 99 -9.65 -24.79 4.54
C LYS A 99 -9.31 -23.56 3.71
N TYR A 100 -8.48 -22.69 4.30
CA TYR A 100 -7.97 -21.49 3.66
C TYR A 100 -6.49 -21.68 3.36
N LYS A 101 -6.09 -21.51 2.11
CA LYS A 101 -4.70 -21.43 1.67
C LYS A 101 -4.54 -20.10 0.96
N VAL A 102 -3.90 -19.14 1.61
CA VAL A 102 -3.73 -17.74 1.13
C VAL A 102 -2.38 -17.21 1.54
N HIS A 103 -1.83 -16.33 0.71
CA HIS A 103 -0.70 -15.48 1.03
C HIS A 103 -1.22 -14.18 1.65
N LEU A 104 -0.66 -13.77 2.79
CA LEU A 104 -0.93 -12.47 3.41
C LEU A 104 0.34 -11.62 3.32
N ASP A 105 0.23 -10.45 2.71
CA ASP A 105 1.29 -9.43 2.67
C ASP A 105 1.31 -8.56 3.94
N SER A 106 0.90 -9.15 5.05
CA SER A 106 0.61 -8.54 6.33
C SER A 106 1.71 -8.87 7.33
N TYR A 107 2.22 -7.85 8.01
CA TYR A 107 3.15 -7.99 9.12
C TYR A 107 2.41 -7.92 10.45
N ASN A 108 2.79 -8.77 11.40
CA ASN A 108 2.32 -8.69 12.78
C ASN A 108 3.08 -7.56 13.49
N LEU A 109 2.40 -6.45 13.73
CA LEU A 109 2.98 -5.27 14.39
C LEU A 109 2.93 -5.37 15.92
N LEU A 110 2.19 -6.32 16.50
CA LEU A 110 1.95 -6.40 17.95
C LEU A 110 3.23 -6.41 18.80
N PRO A 111 4.28 -7.21 18.48
CA PRO A 111 5.51 -7.19 19.26
C PRO A 111 6.21 -5.83 19.24
N ALA A 112 6.19 -5.14 18.10
CA ALA A 112 6.78 -3.82 17.95
C ALA A 112 5.96 -2.74 18.68
N LEU A 113 4.62 -2.81 18.63
CA LEU A 113 3.74 -1.92 19.39
C LEU A 113 3.91 -2.06 20.90
N GLN A 114 4.28 -3.26 21.38
CA GLN A 114 4.61 -3.53 22.78
C GLN A 114 6.04 -3.09 23.16
N GLY A 115 6.84 -2.62 22.20
CA GLY A 115 8.26 -2.30 22.43
C GLY A 115 9.16 -3.52 22.61
N LYS A 116 8.70 -4.73 22.26
CA LYS A 116 9.43 -6.01 22.43
C LYS A 116 10.26 -6.42 21.22
N ALA A 117 9.99 -5.82 20.04
CA ALA A 117 10.69 -6.12 18.81
C ALA A 117 10.86 -4.86 17.95
N PRO A 118 11.82 -4.83 17.01
CA PRO A 118 11.91 -3.77 16.03
C PRO A 118 10.71 -3.79 15.09
N TRP A 119 10.43 -2.66 14.45
CA TRP A 119 9.36 -2.55 13.48
C TRP A 119 9.62 -3.47 12.28
N PRO A 120 8.67 -4.34 11.88
CA PRO A 120 8.95 -5.39 10.91
C PRO A 120 8.91 -4.90 9.45
N ARG A 121 7.98 -4.00 9.11
CA ARG A 121 7.81 -3.54 7.72
C ARG A 121 8.85 -2.48 7.36
N ARG A 122 9.52 -2.66 6.23
CA ARG A 122 10.51 -1.72 5.69
C ARG A 122 10.21 -1.29 4.27
N GLU A 123 9.32 -2.01 3.59
CA GLU A 123 8.92 -1.80 2.21
C GLU A 123 7.41 -1.66 2.06
N PHE A 124 7.01 -0.99 0.99
CA PHE A 124 5.62 -0.88 0.58
C PHE A 124 5.54 -0.81 -0.95
N LEU A 125 4.62 -1.60 -1.52
CA LEU A 125 4.33 -1.60 -2.95
C LEU A 125 3.08 -0.78 -3.21
N TYR A 126 3.19 0.16 -4.15
CA TYR A 126 2.08 0.98 -4.61
C TYR A 126 1.43 0.30 -5.79
N TRP A 127 0.13 0.10 -5.73
CA TRP A 127 -0.63 -0.58 -6.76
C TRP A 127 -1.63 0.36 -7.40
N THR A 128 -1.81 0.23 -8.71
CA THR A 128 -2.97 0.83 -9.37
C THR A 128 -4.20 -0.03 -9.11
N ASP A 129 -5.39 0.50 -9.35
CA ASP A 129 -6.65 -0.25 -9.31
C ASP A 129 -6.77 -1.28 -10.44
N ASP A 130 -5.92 -1.19 -11.47
CA ASP A 130 -5.75 -2.22 -12.50
C ASP A 130 -4.83 -3.38 -12.09
N GLY A 131 -4.22 -3.31 -10.93
CA GLY A 131 -3.32 -4.36 -10.42
C GLY A 131 -1.89 -4.27 -10.95
N SER A 132 -1.48 -3.11 -11.48
CA SER A 132 -0.09 -2.86 -11.88
C SER A 132 0.71 -2.29 -10.71
N VAL A 133 1.99 -2.68 -10.60
CA VAL A 133 2.90 -2.10 -9.60
C VAL A 133 3.31 -0.71 -10.06
N ALA A 134 2.86 0.31 -9.36
CA ALA A 134 3.17 1.70 -9.68
C ALA A 134 4.50 2.17 -9.10
N ALA A 135 4.84 1.74 -7.90
CA ALA A 135 6.09 2.10 -7.24
C ALA A 135 6.48 1.07 -6.17
N LEU A 136 7.76 1.07 -5.81
CA LEU A 136 8.30 0.41 -4.62
C LEU A 136 8.87 1.47 -3.69
N ARG A 137 8.47 1.46 -2.44
CA ARG A 137 9.12 2.21 -1.36
C ARG A 137 9.91 1.25 -0.48
N TYR A 138 11.15 1.60 -0.21
CA TYR A 138 11.98 0.94 0.79
C TYR A 138 12.57 1.99 1.73
N ARG A 139 12.10 2.01 2.97
CA ARG A 139 12.42 3.07 3.95
C ARG A 139 12.11 4.47 3.39
N ASN A 140 13.16 5.28 3.15
CA ASN A 140 13.03 6.64 2.63
C ASN A 140 13.14 6.72 1.10
N TRP A 141 13.45 5.63 0.44
CA TRP A 141 13.62 5.58 -1.00
C TRP A 141 12.36 5.09 -1.67
N LYS A 142 11.99 5.74 -2.74
CA LYS A 142 10.87 5.35 -3.59
C LYS A 142 11.33 5.30 -5.03
N ILE A 143 11.02 4.21 -5.69
CA ILE A 143 11.28 3.97 -7.10
C ILE A 143 9.93 3.81 -7.77
N SER A 144 9.58 4.77 -8.65
CA SER A 144 8.30 4.80 -9.35
C SER A 144 8.45 4.28 -10.77
N PHE A 145 7.61 3.30 -11.13
CA PHE A 145 7.58 2.67 -12.46
C PHE A 145 6.49 3.28 -13.33
N LEU A 146 5.43 3.75 -12.70
CA LEU A 146 4.29 4.41 -13.35
C LEU A 146 4.13 5.81 -12.78
N LYS A 147 3.60 6.72 -13.61
CA LYS A 147 3.25 8.08 -13.22
C LYS A 147 1.81 8.39 -13.59
N GLN A 148 1.09 9.10 -12.72
CA GLN A 148 -0.19 9.70 -13.04
C GLN A 148 0.00 11.20 -13.22
N ASN A 149 -0.24 11.69 -14.43
CA ASN A 149 -0.05 13.11 -14.79
C ASN A 149 -1.35 13.93 -14.64
N ALA A 150 -2.47 13.27 -14.49
CA ALA A 150 -3.76 13.93 -14.34
C ALA A 150 -3.98 14.45 -12.90
N HIS A 151 -4.94 15.37 -12.77
CA HIS A 151 -5.35 15.99 -11.52
C HIS A 151 -6.86 16.02 -11.37
N GLY A 152 -7.32 16.12 -10.13
CA GLY A 152 -8.73 16.17 -9.79
C GLY A 152 -9.48 14.91 -10.25
N LEU A 153 -10.63 15.07 -10.87
CA LEU A 153 -11.42 13.95 -11.35
C LEU A 153 -10.74 13.18 -12.51
N HIS A 154 -9.84 13.84 -13.24
CA HIS A 154 -9.17 13.23 -14.39
C HIS A 154 -8.23 12.08 -14.01
N VAL A 155 -7.78 11.96 -12.76
CA VAL A 155 -6.99 10.82 -12.27
C VAL A 155 -7.74 9.48 -12.41
N TRP A 156 -9.08 9.52 -12.49
CA TRP A 156 -9.95 8.34 -12.68
C TRP A 156 -10.26 8.05 -14.14
N ILE A 157 -9.95 8.98 -15.04
CA ILE A 157 -10.30 8.90 -16.46
C ILE A 157 -9.05 8.59 -17.29
N GLN A 158 -7.90 9.18 -16.91
CA GLN A 158 -6.66 9.02 -17.65
C GLN A 158 -5.86 7.81 -17.15
N PRO A 159 -5.24 7.04 -18.06
CA PRO A 159 -4.40 5.91 -17.69
C PRO A 159 -3.13 6.39 -17.00
N PHE A 160 -2.49 5.48 -16.27
CA PHE A 160 -1.11 5.69 -15.81
C PHE A 160 -0.15 5.63 -16.98
N GLU A 161 0.85 6.50 -16.96
CA GLU A 161 1.96 6.49 -17.92
C GLU A 161 3.06 5.54 -17.44
N GLU A 162 3.49 4.64 -18.31
CA GLU A 162 4.63 3.77 -18.05
C GLU A 162 5.93 4.54 -18.28
N LEU A 163 6.81 4.53 -17.28
CA LEU A 163 8.07 5.25 -17.34
C LEU A 163 9.13 4.38 -18.01
N ARG A 164 9.79 4.92 -19.04
CA ARG A 164 10.91 4.25 -19.72
C ARG A 164 12.09 3.97 -18.77
N ALA A 165 12.35 4.88 -17.84
CA ALA A 165 13.27 4.70 -16.74
C ALA A 165 12.53 5.04 -15.43
N PRO A 166 12.58 4.16 -14.41
CA PRO A 166 11.93 4.43 -13.13
C PRO A 166 12.46 5.69 -12.49
N LEU A 167 11.60 6.49 -11.90
CA LEU A 167 12.00 7.66 -11.12
C LEU A 167 12.49 7.24 -9.75
N ILE A 168 13.51 7.95 -9.25
CA ILE A 168 14.07 7.74 -7.92
C ILE A 168 13.76 8.96 -7.07
N THR A 169 13.20 8.74 -5.90
CA THR A 169 12.89 9.81 -4.94
C THR A 169 13.42 9.44 -3.56
N ASN A 170 14.11 10.38 -2.92
CA ASN A 170 14.41 10.28 -1.50
C ASN A 170 13.39 11.08 -0.71
N LEU A 171 12.42 10.41 -0.11
CA LEU A 171 11.29 11.03 0.58
C LEU A 171 11.66 11.87 1.82
N ARG A 172 12.90 11.80 2.31
CA ARG A 172 13.39 12.71 3.36
C ARG A 172 13.89 14.03 2.77
N MET A 173 14.49 13.98 1.58
CA MET A 173 14.99 15.17 0.87
C MET A 173 13.88 15.85 0.09
N ASP A 174 13.00 15.05 -0.51
CA ASP A 174 11.87 15.49 -1.31
C ASP A 174 10.56 14.83 -0.84
N PRO A 175 9.98 15.30 0.28
CA PRO A 175 8.75 14.72 0.82
C PRO A 175 7.50 14.98 -0.02
N PHE A 176 7.60 15.88 -0.99
CA PHE A 176 6.53 16.26 -1.90
C PHE A 176 6.66 15.65 -3.30
N GLU A 177 7.75 14.92 -3.56
CA GLU A 177 8.02 14.25 -4.83
C GLU A 177 8.03 15.22 -6.03
N LEU A 178 8.56 16.41 -5.83
CA LEU A 178 8.59 17.48 -6.83
C LEU A 178 9.97 17.66 -7.50
N ALA A 179 11.03 17.11 -6.92
CA ALA A 179 12.40 17.35 -7.38
C ALA A 179 12.59 17.04 -8.87
N GLN A 180 11.95 16.01 -9.37
CA GLN A 180 11.98 15.63 -10.79
C GLN A 180 11.45 16.71 -11.74
N GLU A 181 10.58 17.61 -11.24
CA GLU A 181 9.94 18.65 -12.07
C GLU A 181 10.57 20.03 -11.87
N ILE A 182 11.06 20.33 -10.67
CA ILE A 182 11.47 21.68 -10.30
C ILE A 182 12.95 21.81 -9.93
N ALA A 183 13.66 20.71 -9.61
CA ALA A 183 15.07 20.79 -9.24
C ALA A 183 15.97 20.76 -10.48
N MET A 184 16.77 21.81 -10.68
CA MET A 184 17.66 21.95 -11.84
C MET A 184 18.68 20.79 -11.95
N ASP A 185 19.17 20.30 -10.81
CA ASP A 185 20.21 19.26 -10.76
C ASP A 185 19.65 17.83 -10.63
N TYR A 186 18.33 17.64 -10.74
CA TYR A 186 17.73 16.32 -10.58
C TYR A 186 18.31 15.29 -11.57
N GLY A 187 18.56 15.69 -12.83
CA GLY A 187 19.11 14.79 -13.84
C GLY A 187 20.49 14.23 -13.46
N ARG A 188 21.37 15.06 -12.92
CA ARG A 188 22.68 14.64 -12.42
C ARG A 188 22.53 13.73 -11.20
N TRP A 189 21.75 14.16 -10.23
CA TRP A 189 21.47 13.38 -9.02
C TRP A 189 20.85 12.01 -9.35
N PHE A 190 19.91 11.96 -10.30
CA PHE A 190 19.31 10.75 -10.80
C PHE A 190 20.37 9.80 -11.39
N ALA A 191 21.26 10.30 -12.25
CA ALA A 191 22.32 9.50 -12.85
C ALA A 191 23.26 8.89 -11.80
N GLU A 192 23.59 9.64 -10.75
CA GLU A 192 24.40 9.18 -9.63
C GLU A 192 23.71 8.09 -8.79
N HIS A 193 22.36 8.00 -8.82
CA HIS A 193 21.55 7.06 -8.05
C HIS A 193 20.93 5.93 -8.88
N MET A 194 21.17 5.86 -10.19
CA MET A 194 20.59 4.84 -11.08
C MET A 194 20.90 3.39 -10.64
N PHE A 195 21.97 3.18 -9.90
CA PHE A 195 22.30 1.85 -9.36
C PHE A 195 21.20 1.28 -8.46
N MET A 196 20.28 2.09 -7.94
CA MET A 196 19.17 1.64 -7.10
C MET A 196 18.06 0.95 -7.89
N ILE A 197 17.98 1.16 -9.21
CA ILE A 197 16.91 0.61 -10.05
C ILE A 197 16.98 -0.92 -10.10
N ALA A 198 18.16 -1.49 -10.27
CA ALA A 198 18.33 -2.94 -10.38
C ALA A 198 17.91 -3.69 -9.09
N PRO A 199 18.37 -3.32 -7.88
CA PRO A 199 17.89 -3.94 -6.65
C PRO A 199 16.41 -3.71 -6.39
N ALA A 200 15.85 -2.56 -6.78
CA ALA A 200 14.40 -2.31 -6.67
C ALA A 200 13.60 -3.26 -7.58
N ALA A 201 14.01 -3.41 -8.84
CA ALA A 201 13.39 -4.35 -9.77
C ALA A 201 13.48 -5.80 -9.26
N ALA A 202 14.63 -6.20 -8.71
CA ALA A 202 14.80 -7.52 -8.09
C ALA A 202 13.88 -7.71 -6.87
N GLY A 203 13.71 -6.67 -6.05
CA GLY A 203 12.78 -6.68 -4.92
C GLY A 203 11.32 -6.89 -5.37
N VAL A 204 10.88 -6.16 -6.38
CA VAL A 204 9.54 -6.34 -6.99
C VAL A 204 9.40 -7.74 -7.59
N ALA A 205 10.39 -8.21 -8.35
CA ALA A 205 10.36 -9.53 -8.95
C ALA A 205 10.24 -10.65 -7.90
N LYS A 206 10.99 -10.54 -6.80
CA LYS A 206 10.89 -11.48 -5.67
C LYS A 206 9.50 -11.49 -5.08
N TRP A 207 8.91 -10.32 -4.87
CA TRP A 207 7.57 -10.20 -4.31
C TRP A 207 6.52 -10.78 -5.27
N MET A 208 6.63 -10.50 -6.57
CA MET A 208 5.74 -11.02 -7.61
C MET A 208 5.81 -12.55 -7.77
N GLN A 209 6.85 -13.21 -7.27
CA GLN A 209 6.93 -14.68 -7.30
C GLN A 209 5.78 -15.34 -6.50
N SER A 210 5.28 -14.67 -5.45
CA SER A 210 4.14 -15.18 -4.68
C SER A 210 2.88 -15.35 -5.55
N PHE A 211 2.70 -14.55 -6.60
CA PHE A 211 1.55 -14.64 -7.51
C PHE A 211 1.55 -15.88 -8.41
N ARG A 212 2.67 -16.59 -8.52
CA ARG A 212 2.70 -17.88 -9.23
C ARG A 212 1.89 -18.94 -8.50
N GLU A 213 1.94 -18.93 -7.16
CA GLU A 213 1.19 -19.87 -6.33
C GLU A 213 -0.17 -19.27 -5.87
N PHE A 214 -0.20 -17.97 -5.66
CA PHE A 214 -1.37 -17.20 -5.18
C PHE A 214 -1.73 -16.10 -6.17
N PRO A 215 -2.35 -16.43 -7.32
CA PRO A 215 -2.66 -15.45 -8.35
C PRO A 215 -3.64 -14.39 -7.85
N PRO A 216 -3.59 -13.15 -8.39
CA PRO A 216 -4.53 -12.09 -8.05
C PRO A 216 -5.96 -12.53 -8.26
N ARG A 217 -6.83 -12.25 -7.30
CA ARG A 217 -8.28 -12.55 -7.39
C ARG A 217 -9.08 -11.34 -7.85
N GLN A 218 -8.54 -10.15 -7.64
CA GLN A 218 -9.16 -8.90 -8.06
C GLN A 218 -8.99 -8.72 -9.56
N LYS A 219 -10.06 -8.32 -10.22
CA LYS A 219 -10.01 -7.92 -11.63
C LYS A 219 -9.61 -6.44 -11.71
N PRO A 220 -8.86 -6.04 -12.77
CA PRO A 220 -8.59 -4.63 -13.02
C PRO A 220 -9.86 -3.79 -13.08
N GLY A 221 -9.76 -2.53 -12.60
CA GLY A 221 -10.88 -1.60 -12.54
C GLY A 221 -11.18 -0.91 -13.88
N SER A 222 -10.17 -0.79 -14.76
CA SER A 222 -10.31 -0.10 -16.04
C SER A 222 -11.28 -0.80 -16.99
N PHE A 223 -12.06 0.01 -17.68
CA PHE A 223 -12.93 -0.46 -18.76
C PHE A 223 -12.10 -0.93 -19.96
N ASN A 224 -12.37 -2.16 -20.42
CA ASN A 224 -11.70 -2.73 -21.58
C ASN A 224 -12.74 -3.49 -22.44
N LEU A 225 -12.85 -3.10 -23.71
CA LEU A 225 -13.78 -3.72 -24.66
C LEU A 225 -13.52 -5.21 -24.86
N ASP A 226 -12.26 -5.65 -24.87
CA ASP A 226 -11.92 -7.07 -25.05
C ASP A 226 -12.50 -7.92 -23.91
N ARG A 227 -12.54 -7.39 -22.69
CA ARG A 227 -13.18 -8.05 -21.55
C ARG A 227 -14.70 -8.11 -21.66
N VAL A 228 -15.32 -7.06 -22.23
CA VAL A 228 -16.76 -7.08 -22.50
C VAL A 228 -17.06 -8.17 -23.52
N MET A 229 -16.27 -8.25 -24.59
CA MET A 229 -16.39 -9.30 -25.60
C MET A 229 -16.13 -10.69 -25.03
N GLU A 230 -15.12 -10.86 -24.19
CA GLU A 230 -14.85 -12.13 -23.52
C GLU A 230 -15.98 -12.55 -22.56
N ALA A 231 -16.58 -11.60 -21.84
CA ALA A 231 -17.71 -11.86 -20.96
C ALA A 231 -18.97 -12.29 -21.74
N VAL A 232 -19.19 -11.68 -22.91
CA VAL A 232 -20.32 -12.03 -23.80
C VAL A 232 -20.09 -13.36 -24.50
N SER A 233 -18.85 -13.70 -24.84
CA SER A 233 -18.50 -14.92 -25.54
C SER A 233 -18.44 -16.18 -24.66
N LYS A 234 -18.34 -16.01 -23.34
CA LYS A 234 -18.39 -17.14 -22.40
C LYS A 234 -19.84 -17.63 -22.28
N PRO A 235 -20.16 -18.89 -22.65
CA PRO A 235 -21.50 -19.43 -22.45
C PRO A 235 -21.83 -19.35 -20.95
N HIS A 236 -23.04 -18.91 -20.64
CA HIS A 236 -23.59 -18.96 -19.29
C HIS A 236 -23.49 -20.41 -18.82
N ALA A 237 -22.55 -20.69 -17.90
CA ALA A 237 -22.57 -21.94 -17.17
C ALA A 237 -23.88 -21.92 -16.38
N ALA A 238 -24.81 -22.75 -16.81
CA ALA A 238 -26.10 -22.92 -16.15
C ALA A 238 -25.82 -23.21 -14.67
N ALA A 239 -26.38 -22.40 -13.82
CA ALA A 239 -26.41 -22.65 -12.38
C ALA A 239 -27.24 -23.92 -12.17
N ASN A 240 -26.58 -25.01 -11.88
CA ASN A 240 -27.16 -26.20 -11.24
C ASN A 240 -26.81 -26.21 -9.76
#